data_0f7e7b0b6fd9898a5aedc208b7ce2ce2
#
_entry.id   0f7e7b0b6fd9898a5aedc208b7ce2ce2
#
_cell.length_a   1.000
_cell.length_b   1.000
_cell.length_c   1.000
_cell.angle_alpha   90.00
_cell.angle_beta   90.00
_cell.angle_gamma   90.00
#
_symmetry.space_group_name_H-M   'P 1'
#
loop_
_entity.id
_entity.type
_entity.pdbx_description
1 polymer ?
#
loop_
_entity_poly.entity_id
_entity_poly.type
_entity_poly.pdbx_seq_one_letter_code
_entity_poly.pdbx_strand_id
1 'polypeptide(L)'
;FKKVKTDAITVGADKFTKNNGIRGLAFRFGKNDIDVGTAGSNLDTNTYNLTHYTSSPIEDDTKFIDTIIGVGFLNSDILSVLDGKRSVAERNGKQIYGTIKLKDEIKKNNLILIPSAQIDLGYTLLNDYQESGSSAMKYEKQSIQSRNARLSIAAVDELENNKYKIRKH
;
A
#
# COMPACT_ATOMS: atom_id res chain seq x y z
N PHE A 1 21.89 -5.29 17.85
CA PHE A 1 20.66 -4.76 18.46
C PHE A 1 19.95 -3.80 17.51
N LYS A 2 18.67 -4.03 17.27
CA LYS A 2 17.86 -3.21 16.37
C LYS A 2 16.54 -2.85 17.05
N LYS A 3 16.22 -1.58 17.05
CA LYS A 3 14.95 -1.09 17.60
C LYS A 3 14.19 -0.36 16.50
N VAL A 4 12.94 -0.75 16.29
CA VAL A 4 12.07 -0.15 15.26
C VAL A 4 10.84 0.44 15.94
N LYS A 5 10.54 1.69 15.63
CA LYS A 5 9.33 2.36 16.08
C LYS A 5 8.58 2.89 14.86
N THR A 6 7.32 2.53 14.74
CA THR A 6 6.47 2.94 13.63
C THR A 6 5.20 3.61 14.16
N ASP A 7 4.95 4.82 13.69
CA ASP A 7 3.71 5.55 13.95
C ASP A 7 3.07 5.90 12.61
N ALA A 8 1.76 5.70 12.50
CA ALA A 8 1.04 6.04 11.29
C ALA A 8 -0.36 6.55 11.60
N ILE A 9 -0.81 7.51 10.82
CA ILE A 9 -2.16 8.06 10.89
C ILE A 9 -2.76 8.00 9.50
N THR A 10 -3.99 7.47 9.41
CA THR A 10 -4.74 7.43 8.16
C THR A 10 -6.06 8.14 8.37
N VAL A 11 -6.38 9.07 7.47
CA VAL A 11 -7.67 9.75 7.44
C VAL A 11 -8.26 9.61 6.04
N GLY A 12 -9.57 9.43 5.98
CA GLY A 12 -10.23 9.25 4.70
C GLY A 12 -11.70 9.62 4.76
N ALA A 13 -12.27 9.83 3.58
CA ALA A 13 -13.69 10.11 3.44
C ALA A 13 -14.18 9.52 2.13
N ASP A 14 -15.39 8.99 2.16
CA ASP A 14 -16.01 8.46 0.95
C ASP A 14 -17.48 8.86 0.85
N LYS A 15 -18.04 8.65 -0.32
CA LYS A 15 -19.46 8.93 -0.58
C LYS A 15 -20.01 7.92 -1.58
N PHE A 16 -21.32 7.75 -1.56
CA PHE A 16 -22.00 6.95 -2.56
C PHE A 16 -22.12 7.72 -3.88
N THR A 17 -21.98 6.98 -4.98
CA THR A 17 -22.15 7.54 -6.32
C THR A 17 -23.58 7.32 -6.81
N LYS A 18 -23.93 7.93 -7.95
CA LYS A 18 -25.29 7.82 -8.53
C LYS A 18 -25.65 6.41 -8.96
N ASN A 19 -24.66 5.57 -9.26
CA ASN A 19 -24.85 4.18 -9.70
C ASN A 19 -24.69 3.15 -8.58
N ASN A 20 -24.94 3.56 -7.33
CA ASN A 20 -24.83 2.70 -6.15
C ASN A 20 -23.39 2.20 -5.87
N GLY A 21 -22.41 2.92 -6.35
CA GLY A 21 -21.03 2.65 -6.01
C GLY A 21 -20.54 3.52 -4.87
N ILE A 22 -19.27 3.37 -4.54
CA ILE A 22 -18.57 4.15 -3.51
C ILE A 22 -17.33 4.75 -4.13
N ARG A 23 -17.03 5.98 -3.77
CA ARG A 23 -15.85 6.70 -4.21
C ARG A 23 -15.26 7.45 -3.03
N GLY A 24 -13.95 7.32 -2.82
CA GLY A 24 -13.33 7.95 -1.67
C GLY A 24 -11.88 8.32 -1.88
N LEU A 25 -11.38 9.10 -0.94
CA LEU A 25 -10.00 9.50 -0.84
C LEU A 25 -9.50 9.16 0.56
N ALA A 26 -8.26 8.68 0.64
CA ALA A 26 -7.60 8.43 1.91
C ALA A 26 -6.20 9.02 1.87
N PHE A 27 -5.82 9.63 2.96
CA PHE A 27 -4.47 10.14 3.17
C PHE A 27 -3.83 9.43 4.34
N ARG A 28 -2.60 8.97 4.15
CA ARG A 28 -1.83 8.32 5.21
C ARG A 28 -0.50 9.03 5.39
N PHE A 29 -0.18 9.31 6.64
CA PHE A 29 1.14 9.77 7.05
C PHE A 29 1.76 8.71 7.95
N GLY A 30 2.97 8.30 7.63
CA GLY A 30 3.70 7.32 8.42
C GLY A 30 5.09 7.81 8.77
N LYS A 31 5.54 7.47 9.97
CA LYS A 31 6.88 7.77 10.43
C LYS A 31 7.52 6.51 11.00
N ASN A 32 8.70 6.18 10.52
CA ASN A 32 9.48 5.04 11.00
C ASN A 32 10.81 5.53 11.54
N ASP A 33 11.13 5.14 12.78
CA ASP A 33 12.43 5.35 13.39
C ASP A 33 13.09 3.99 13.58
N ILE A 34 14.27 3.82 13.03
CA ILE A 34 15.02 2.57 13.12
C ILE A 34 16.40 2.86 13.68
N ASP A 35 16.67 2.37 14.90
CA ASP A 35 17.99 2.41 15.51
C ASP A 35 18.74 1.13 15.17
N VAL A 36 19.94 1.26 14.62
CA VAL A 36 20.73 0.12 14.17
C VAL A 36 22.04 0.07 14.97
N GLY A 37 22.20 -1.00 15.75
CA GLY A 37 23.41 -1.24 16.53
C GLY A 37 23.54 -0.34 17.76
N THR A 38 24.72 -0.41 18.37
CA THR A 38 25.05 0.38 19.58
C THR A 38 25.88 1.62 19.27
N ALA A 39 26.22 1.83 18.00
CA ALA A 39 27.12 2.91 17.58
C ALA A 39 26.41 4.23 17.25
N GLY A 40 25.09 4.31 17.40
CA GLY A 40 24.32 5.52 17.14
C GLY A 40 23.87 5.70 15.70
N SER A 41 23.96 4.67 14.87
CA SER A 41 23.40 4.70 13.51
C SER A 41 21.88 4.61 13.56
N ASN A 42 21.20 5.44 12.76
CA ASN A 42 19.75 5.36 12.69
C ASN A 42 19.23 5.72 11.30
N LEU A 43 17.98 5.34 11.04
CA LEU A 43 17.25 5.62 9.81
C LEU A 43 15.87 6.15 10.20
N ASP A 44 15.58 7.38 9.82
CA ASP A 44 14.27 7.98 9.99
C ASP A 44 13.59 8.13 8.63
N THR A 45 12.37 7.62 8.53
CA THR A 45 11.62 7.65 7.28
C THR A 45 10.24 8.23 7.52
N ASN A 46 9.88 9.23 6.71
CA ASN A 46 8.53 9.78 6.65
C ASN A 46 7.89 9.39 5.33
N THR A 47 6.66 8.92 5.39
CA THR A 47 5.91 8.45 4.23
C THR A 47 4.58 9.17 4.15
N TYR A 48 4.24 9.68 2.96
CA TYR A 48 2.97 10.35 2.69
C TYR A 48 2.30 9.61 1.54
N ASN A 49 1.05 9.19 1.71
CA ASN A 49 0.30 8.49 0.67
C ASN A 49 -1.08 9.13 0.50
N LEU A 50 -1.44 9.39 -0.74
CA LEU A 50 -2.78 9.81 -1.11
C LEU A 50 -3.37 8.75 -2.03
N THR A 51 -4.52 8.21 -1.67
CA THR A 51 -5.16 7.11 -2.38
C THR A 51 -6.58 7.48 -2.75
N HIS A 52 -6.93 7.24 -4.01
CA HIS A 52 -8.30 7.33 -4.51
C HIS A 52 -8.80 5.91 -4.73
N TYR A 53 -9.96 5.59 -4.20
CA TYR A 53 -10.55 4.27 -4.36
C TYR A 53 -12.00 4.38 -4.83
N THR A 54 -12.41 3.42 -5.63
CA THR A 54 -13.79 3.30 -6.09
C THR A 54 -14.23 1.85 -6.02
N SER A 55 -15.50 1.65 -5.77
CA SER A 55 -16.16 0.35 -5.92
C SER A 55 -17.49 0.61 -6.60
N SER A 56 -17.70 0.02 -7.77
CA SER A 56 -18.89 0.31 -8.57
C SER A 56 -19.48 -0.97 -9.13
N PRO A 57 -20.81 -1.11 -9.14
CA PRO A 57 -21.45 -2.19 -9.88
C PRO A 57 -21.32 -1.97 -11.38
N ILE A 58 -21.18 -3.06 -12.14
CA ILE A 58 -21.11 -3.06 -13.60
C ILE A 58 -22.26 -3.90 -14.12
N GLU A 59 -22.91 -3.44 -15.20
CA GLU A 59 -24.01 -4.11 -15.91
C GLU A 59 -25.22 -4.36 -15.02
N ASP A 60 -25.26 -5.50 -14.34
CA ASP A 60 -26.28 -5.82 -13.35
C ASP A 60 -25.60 -5.86 -11.96
N ASP A 61 -26.39 -5.80 -10.91
CA ASP A 61 -25.89 -5.63 -9.53
C ASP A 61 -25.07 -6.81 -9.01
N THR A 62 -24.68 -7.76 -9.87
CA THR A 62 -23.88 -8.91 -9.49
C THR A 62 -22.39 -8.74 -9.76
N LYS A 63 -22.02 -7.81 -10.65
CA LYS A 63 -20.64 -7.59 -11.04
C LYS A 63 -20.14 -6.27 -10.51
N PHE A 64 -18.93 -6.26 -9.96
CA PHE A 64 -18.34 -5.09 -9.34
C PHE A 64 -16.94 -4.88 -9.83
N ILE A 65 -16.58 -3.62 -9.99
CA ILE A 65 -15.19 -3.21 -10.24
C ILE A 65 -14.71 -2.36 -9.09
N ASP A 66 -13.60 -2.77 -8.49
CA ASP A 66 -12.93 -2.00 -7.44
C ASP A 66 -11.63 -1.47 -8.02
N THR A 67 -11.39 -0.18 -7.87
CA THR A 67 -10.18 0.47 -8.37
C THR A 67 -9.53 1.26 -7.25
N ILE A 68 -8.23 1.11 -7.12
CA ILE A 68 -7.42 1.87 -6.18
C ILE A 68 -6.27 2.47 -6.95
N ILE A 69 -6.08 3.78 -6.86
CA ILE A 69 -4.95 4.49 -7.44
C ILE A 69 -4.36 5.36 -6.34
N GLY A 70 -3.06 5.26 -6.15
CA GLY A 70 -2.40 6.02 -5.11
C GLY A 70 -1.06 6.56 -5.54
N VAL A 71 -0.66 7.64 -4.89
CA VAL A 71 0.67 8.22 -5.01
C VAL A 71 1.27 8.34 -3.62
N GLY A 72 2.56 8.14 -3.54
CA GLY A 72 3.27 8.22 -2.28
C GLY A 72 4.56 8.99 -2.42
N PHE A 73 4.97 9.61 -1.33
CA PHE A 73 6.23 10.30 -1.20
C PHE A 73 6.95 9.77 0.02
N LEU A 74 8.25 9.55 -0.14
CA LEU A 74 9.11 9.00 0.89
C LEU A 74 10.28 9.94 1.10
N ASN A 75 10.55 10.27 2.36
CA ASN A 75 11.72 11.04 2.75
C ASN A 75 12.45 10.30 3.85
N SER A 76 13.70 9.96 3.62
CA SER A 76 14.53 9.21 4.58
C SER A 76 15.77 10.00 4.93
N ASP A 77 16.03 10.11 6.23
CA ASP A 77 17.27 10.64 6.79
C ASP A 77 18.07 9.48 7.37
N ILE A 78 19.29 9.33 6.90
CA ILE A 78 20.16 8.23 7.29
C ILE A 78 21.37 8.80 8.04
N LEU A 79 21.56 8.35 9.27
CA LEU A 79 22.75 8.64 10.04
C LEU A 79 23.58 7.35 10.17
N SER A 80 24.77 7.37 9.62
CA SER A 80 25.71 6.25 9.70
C SER A 80 26.88 6.63 10.60
N VAL A 81 27.20 5.77 11.55
CA VAL A 81 28.37 5.94 12.40
C VAL A 81 29.30 4.75 12.17
N LEU A 82 30.51 5.03 11.67
CA LEU A 82 31.50 4.03 11.33
C LEU A 82 32.86 4.49 11.85
N ASP A 83 33.50 3.68 12.68
CA ASP A 83 34.81 3.96 13.29
C ASP A 83 34.84 5.33 14.00
N GLY A 84 33.76 5.67 14.70
CA GLY A 84 33.62 6.95 15.38
C GLY A 84 33.37 8.15 14.49
N LYS A 85 33.22 7.94 13.17
CA LYS A 85 32.92 8.98 12.19
C LYS A 85 31.44 8.97 11.82
N ARG A 86 30.85 10.14 11.68
CA ARG A 86 29.44 10.30 11.37
C ARG A 86 29.25 10.74 9.93
N SER A 87 28.36 10.07 9.23
CA SER A 87 27.92 10.44 7.88
C SER A 87 26.42 10.60 7.88
N VAL A 88 25.95 11.67 7.22
CA VAL A 88 24.52 11.97 7.12
C VAL A 88 24.12 11.93 5.65
N ALA A 89 22.99 11.29 5.36
CA ALA A 89 22.44 11.20 4.01
C ALA A 89 20.94 11.45 4.04
N GLU A 90 20.42 11.99 2.97
CA GLU A 90 18.97 12.19 2.76
C GLU A 90 18.58 11.54 1.44
N ARG A 91 17.50 10.77 1.45
CA ARG A 91 17.00 10.12 0.25
C ARG A 91 15.49 10.31 0.13
N ASN A 92 15.07 10.78 -1.04
CA ASN A 92 13.67 10.99 -1.36
C ASN A 92 13.22 9.96 -2.38
N GLY A 93 11.97 9.55 -2.28
CA GLY A 93 11.36 8.63 -3.22
C GLY A 93 9.95 9.02 -3.57
N LYS A 94 9.50 8.55 -4.72
CA LYS A 94 8.13 8.71 -5.20
C LYS A 94 7.60 7.35 -5.59
N GLN A 95 6.32 7.16 -5.36
CA GLN A 95 5.65 5.90 -5.62
C GLN A 95 4.30 6.17 -6.26
N ILE A 96 3.99 5.41 -7.30
CA ILE A 96 2.64 5.37 -7.87
C ILE A 96 2.21 3.91 -7.88
N TYR A 97 0.98 3.66 -7.48
CA TYR A 97 0.44 2.31 -7.44
C TYR A 97 -1.02 2.30 -7.86
N GLY A 98 -1.43 1.17 -8.39
CA GLY A 98 -2.81 0.98 -8.80
C GLY A 98 -3.21 -0.47 -8.67
N THR A 99 -4.47 -0.69 -8.36
CA THR A 99 -5.08 -2.00 -8.25
C THR A 99 -6.44 -1.96 -8.92
N ILE A 100 -6.71 -2.95 -9.75
CA ILE A 100 -8.03 -3.17 -10.33
C ILE A 100 -8.48 -4.56 -9.94
N LYS A 101 -9.66 -4.65 -9.35
CA LYS A 101 -10.26 -5.91 -8.96
C LYS A 101 -11.64 -6.03 -9.58
N LEU A 102 -11.87 -7.12 -10.28
CA LEU A 102 -13.17 -7.49 -10.82
C LEU A 102 -13.72 -8.65 -10.02
N LYS A 103 -14.94 -8.55 -9.59
CA LYS A 103 -15.62 -9.64 -8.91
C LYS A 103 -17.04 -9.80 -9.42
N ASP A 104 -17.53 -11.03 -9.38
CA ASP A 104 -18.88 -11.39 -9.80
C ASP A 104 -19.52 -12.19 -8.66
N GLU A 105 -20.81 -12.02 -8.44
CA GLU A 105 -21.58 -12.84 -7.50
C GLU A 105 -22.48 -13.76 -8.30
N ILE A 106 -22.19 -15.05 -8.25
CA ILE A 106 -22.97 -16.08 -8.94
C ILE A 106 -23.78 -16.84 -7.90
N LYS A 107 -25.08 -16.72 -7.99
CA LYS A 107 -26.01 -17.37 -7.08
C LYS A 107 -26.46 -18.69 -7.69
N LYS A 108 -26.23 -19.80 -6.98
CA LYS A 108 -26.58 -21.12 -7.47
C LYS A 108 -27.12 -21.95 -6.31
N ASN A 109 -28.43 -22.22 -6.35
CA ASN A 109 -29.16 -22.84 -5.23
C ASN A 109 -29.00 -22.00 -3.96
N ASN A 110 -28.42 -22.57 -2.90
CA ASN A 110 -28.19 -21.87 -1.64
C ASN A 110 -26.75 -21.42 -1.48
N LEU A 111 -26.00 -21.40 -2.58
CA LEU A 111 -24.57 -21.08 -2.56
C LEU A 111 -24.33 -19.86 -3.42
N ILE A 112 -23.59 -18.90 -2.88
CA ILE A 112 -23.10 -17.74 -3.62
C ILE A 112 -21.61 -17.93 -3.86
N LEU A 113 -21.21 -17.96 -5.14
CA LEU A 113 -19.82 -18.02 -5.55
C LEU A 113 -19.37 -16.63 -5.97
N ILE A 114 -18.22 -16.20 -5.47
CA ILE A 114 -17.65 -14.89 -5.78
C ILE A 114 -16.28 -15.08 -6.41
N PRO A 115 -16.22 -15.34 -7.72
CA PRO A 115 -14.93 -15.31 -8.41
C PRO A 115 -14.42 -13.89 -8.51
N SER A 116 -13.12 -13.71 -8.39
CA SER A 116 -12.49 -12.40 -8.51
C SER A 116 -11.15 -12.50 -9.22
N ALA A 117 -10.82 -11.42 -9.94
CA ALA A 117 -9.52 -11.23 -10.57
C ALA A 117 -8.98 -9.88 -10.15
N GLN A 118 -7.72 -9.84 -9.78
CA GLN A 118 -7.08 -8.63 -9.30
C GLN A 118 -5.73 -8.45 -9.96
N ILE A 119 -5.44 -7.23 -10.38
CA ILE A 119 -4.14 -6.84 -10.92
C ILE A 119 -3.62 -5.69 -10.08
N ASP A 120 -2.41 -5.84 -9.56
CA ASP A 120 -1.71 -4.81 -8.79
C ASP A 120 -0.48 -4.37 -9.59
N LEU A 121 -0.34 -3.07 -9.75
CA LEU A 121 0.81 -2.46 -10.41
C LEU A 121 1.40 -1.42 -9.49
N GLY A 122 2.73 -1.41 -9.38
CA GLY A 122 3.44 -0.44 -8.57
C GLY A 122 4.73 -0.01 -9.25
N TYR A 123 5.05 1.25 -9.07
CA TYR A 123 6.30 1.83 -9.55
C TYR A 123 6.85 2.75 -8.48
N THR A 124 8.08 2.49 -8.07
CA THR A 124 8.76 3.28 -7.05
C THR A 124 10.05 3.83 -7.64
N LEU A 125 10.25 5.13 -7.54
CA LEU A 125 11.44 5.83 -7.95
C LEU A 125 12.13 6.40 -6.73
N LEU A 126 13.35 5.93 -6.46
CA LEU A 126 14.19 6.44 -5.42
C LEU A 126 15.25 7.34 -6.04
N ASN A 127 15.34 8.57 -5.54
CA ASN A 127 16.32 9.51 -6.05
C ASN A 127 17.73 9.09 -5.63
N ASP A 128 18.73 9.54 -6.39
CA ASP A 128 20.12 9.39 -5.97
C ASP A 128 20.38 10.19 -4.70
N TYR A 129 21.34 9.74 -3.92
CA TYR A 129 21.76 10.48 -2.74
C TYR A 129 23.27 10.31 -2.53
N GLN A 130 23.82 11.26 -1.78
CA GLN A 130 25.22 11.25 -1.42
C GLN A 130 25.35 11.51 0.07
N GLU A 131 26.10 10.66 0.75
CA GLU A 131 26.39 10.87 2.15
C GLU A 131 27.37 12.02 2.32
N SER A 132 27.20 12.81 3.39
CA SER A 132 28.15 13.84 3.79
C SER A 132 28.96 13.32 4.97
N GLY A 133 30.22 13.74 5.03
CA GLY A 133 31.13 13.32 6.08
C GLY A 133 32.41 12.71 5.54
N SER A 134 33.25 12.15 6.41
CA SER A 134 34.55 11.63 6.03
C SER A 134 34.52 10.31 5.26
N SER A 135 33.36 9.63 5.27
CA SER A 135 33.16 8.38 4.53
C SER A 135 32.04 8.49 3.52
N ALA A 136 31.94 9.62 2.82
CA ALA A 136 30.85 9.90 1.90
C ALA A 136 30.77 8.88 0.78
N MET A 137 29.57 8.36 0.54
CA MET A 137 29.25 7.44 -0.54
C MET A 137 28.13 8.02 -1.40
N LYS A 138 28.18 7.75 -2.69
CA LYS A 138 27.17 8.22 -3.62
C LYS A 138 26.34 7.05 -4.13
N TYR A 139 25.02 7.19 -4.07
CA TYR A 139 24.07 6.18 -4.53
C TYR A 139 23.26 6.74 -5.70
N GLU A 140 23.11 5.94 -6.73
CA GLU A 140 22.40 6.34 -7.93
C GLU A 140 20.89 6.15 -7.78
N LYS A 141 20.13 6.74 -8.71
CA LYS A 141 18.69 6.57 -8.78
C LYS A 141 18.33 5.10 -8.97
N GLN A 142 17.27 4.69 -8.31
CA GLN A 142 16.73 3.34 -8.42
C GLN A 142 15.26 3.41 -8.80
N SER A 143 14.84 2.51 -9.69
CA SER A 143 13.44 2.33 -10.00
C SER A 143 13.05 0.88 -9.71
N ILE A 144 11.91 0.70 -9.07
CA ILE A 144 11.38 -0.60 -8.70
C ILE A 144 10.00 -0.73 -9.29
N GLN A 145 9.78 -1.77 -10.09
CA GLN A 145 8.48 -2.08 -10.65
C GLN A 145 7.92 -3.30 -9.95
N SER A 146 6.64 -3.25 -9.64
CA SER A 146 5.93 -4.35 -9.01
C SER A 146 4.70 -4.69 -9.84
N ARG A 147 4.53 -5.97 -10.15
CA ARG A 147 3.35 -6.46 -10.87
C ARG A 147 2.88 -7.72 -10.18
N ASN A 148 1.59 -7.81 -9.97
CA ASN A 148 1.00 -8.97 -9.33
C ASN A 148 -0.38 -9.21 -9.93
N ALA A 149 -0.69 -10.46 -10.20
CA ALA A 149 -2.02 -10.86 -10.66
C ALA A 149 -2.53 -11.97 -9.77
N ARG A 150 -3.79 -11.89 -9.41
CA ARG A 150 -4.40 -12.82 -8.48
C ARG A 150 -5.78 -13.22 -8.97
N LEU A 151 -6.04 -14.54 -8.93
CA LEU A 151 -7.37 -15.09 -9.17
C LEU A 151 -7.82 -15.78 -7.89
N SER A 152 -9.06 -15.57 -7.50
CA SER A 152 -9.60 -16.18 -6.30
C SER A 152 -11.09 -16.46 -6.45
N ILE A 153 -11.57 -17.42 -5.66
CA ILE A 153 -12.99 -17.76 -5.56
C ILE A 153 -13.34 -17.83 -4.08
N ALA A 154 -14.36 -17.08 -3.69
CA ALA A 154 -14.96 -17.20 -2.37
C ALA A 154 -16.32 -17.86 -2.49
N ALA A 155 -16.71 -18.62 -1.49
CA ALA A 155 -18.02 -19.27 -1.42
C ALA A 155 -18.73 -18.85 -0.15
N VAL A 156 -19.99 -18.46 -0.26
CA VAL A 156 -20.85 -18.06 0.85
C VAL A 156 -22.07 -18.94 0.88
N ASP A 157 -22.39 -19.55 2.01
CA ASP A 157 -23.57 -20.36 2.17
C ASP A 157 -24.73 -19.49 2.64
N GLU A 158 -25.75 -19.36 1.80
CA GLU A 158 -26.92 -18.54 2.08
C GLU A 158 -27.82 -19.11 3.18
N LEU A 159 -27.86 -20.44 3.34
CA LEU A 159 -28.70 -21.08 4.35
C LEU A 159 -28.26 -20.73 5.77
N GLU A 160 -26.98 -20.62 5.99
CA GLU A 160 -26.43 -20.27 7.29
C GLU A 160 -26.35 -18.77 7.52
N ASN A 161 -26.81 -18.00 6.57
CA ASN A 161 -26.57 -16.58 6.49
C ASN A 161 -27.66 -15.70 7.17
N ASN A 162 -28.60 -16.30 7.84
CA ASN A 162 -29.64 -15.54 8.52
C ASN A 162 -29.13 -14.81 9.77
N LYS A 163 -28.05 -15.26 10.35
CA LYS A 163 -27.47 -14.68 11.56
C LYS A 163 -26.04 -14.18 11.36
N TYR A 164 -25.26 -14.83 10.52
CA TYR A 164 -23.87 -14.46 10.24
C TYR A 164 -23.45 -15.03 8.89
N LYS A 165 -22.41 -14.45 8.32
CA LYS A 165 -21.85 -14.89 7.03
C LYS A 165 -20.54 -15.62 7.26
N ILE A 166 -20.42 -16.83 6.71
CA ILE A 166 -19.18 -17.58 6.69
C ILE A 166 -18.66 -17.59 5.27
N ARG A 167 -17.43 -17.14 5.08
CA ARG A 167 -16.75 -17.19 3.79
C ARG A 167 -15.63 -18.19 3.82
N LYS A 168 -15.57 -19.03 2.79
CA LYS A 168 -14.49 -20.00 2.59
C LYS A 168 -13.74 -19.63 1.31
N HIS A 169 -12.43 -19.65 1.38
CA HIS A 169 -11.56 -19.35 0.26
C HIS A 169 -10.81 -20.57 -0.23
#